data_aad09d94fd6a040ed01b370218623b8a
#
_entry.id   aad09d94fd6a040ed01b370218623b8a
#
_cell.length_a   1.000
_cell.length_b   1.000
_cell.length_c   1.000
_cell.angle_alpha   90.00
_cell.angle_beta   90.00
_cell.angle_gamma   90.00
#
_symmetry.space_group_name_H-M   'P 1'
#
loop_
_entity.id
_entity.type
_entity.pdbx_description
1 polymer ?
#
loop_
_entity_poly.entity_id
_entity_poly.type
_entity_poly.pdbx_seq_one_letter_code
_entity_poly.pdbx_strand_id
1 'polypeptide(L)'
;GIKTVIGHDLENAKNSDLIIYSAAISDSDPEMIIAKENNIPLIDRGKFVGYLTKLYKETICVSGTHGKTTTTSMLSICFINAKKDPSIEVGAILNSIGGNYRVGNSDYFILESCEYKANFLKFFPKTEIILNIDNDHLDYYKTFDNIVKTFQDFVSILDEDGLLVTNADDKNCLDLKNITKSKFISYGIDNINANFVAKSISFNSNGFPKFDVYKNNEIYTTIELSVAGKHNILNALACTAVCDYYNISKEVIKSSLKEFTGAERRLEFKGKINNS
;
A
#
# COMPACT_ATOMS: atom_id res chain seq x y z
N GLY A 1 -11.80 21.30 14.11
CA GLY A 1 -12.10 19.98 13.54
C GLY A 1 -13.04 20.11 12.35
N ILE A 2 -13.11 19.11 11.50
CA ILE A 2 -14.07 19.05 10.39
C ILE A 2 -15.45 18.72 10.97
N LYS A 3 -16.50 19.46 10.53
CA LYS A 3 -17.89 19.14 10.89
C LYS A 3 -18.26 17.79 10.25
N THR A 4 -18.75 16.87 11.04
CA THR A 4 -19.28 15.57 10.57
C THR A 4 -20.78 15.52 10.72
N VAL A 5 -21.47 14.89 9.75
CA VAL A 5 -22.93 14.69 9.74
C VAL A 5 -23.20 13.21 9.48
N ILE A 6 -24.21 12.65 10.14
CA ILE A 6 -24.66 11.28 9.89
C ILE A 6 -25.88 11.33 8.97
N GLY A 7 -25.85 10.53 7.91
CA GLY A 7 -26.87 10.48 6.87
C GLY A 7 -26.55 11.41 5.70
N HIS A 8 -27.38 11.30 4.66
CA HIS A 8 -27.27 12.06 3.42
C HIS A 8 -28.45 13.01 3.32
N ASP A 9 -28.17 14.32 3.25
CA ASP A 9 -29.20 15.36 3.16
C ASP A 9 -28.75 16.47 2.20
N LEU A 10 -29.70 17.05 1.49
CA LEU A 10 -29.47 18.16 0.56
C LEU A 10 -28.73 19.34 1.21
N GLU A 11 -29.02 19.64 2.46
CA GLU A 11 -28.40 20.77 3.18
C GLU A 11 -26.92 20.54 3.49
N ASN A 12 -26.45 19.28 3.51
CA ASN A 12 -25.04 18.99 3.74
C ASN A 12 -24.15 19.50 2.61
N ALA A 13 -24.66 19.48 1.38
CA ALA A 13 -23.90 19.77 0.16
C ALA A 13 -24.13 21.20 -0.36
N LYS A 14 -25.28 21.82 -0.06
CA LYS A 14 -25.78 23.05 -0.68
C LYS A 14 -24.81 24.25 -0.71
N ASN A 15 -23.96 24.38 0.31
CA ASN A 15 -23.02 25.49 0.45
C ASN A 15 -21.55 25.05 0.22
N SER A 16 -21.35 23.94 -0.46
CA SER A 16 -20.01 23.45 -0.76
C SER A 16 -19.45 24.05 -2.04
N ASP A 17 -18.15 24.37 -2.05
CA ASP A 17 -17.44 24.81 -3.25
C ASP A 17 -17.00 23.62 -4.12
N LEU A 18 -16.84 22.43 -3.50
CA LEU A 18 -16.44 21.18 -4.13
C LEU A 18 -16.95 20.01 -3.30
N ILE A 19 -17.46 18.97 -3.95
CA ILE A 19 -17.85 17.72 -3.30
C ILE A 19 -16.92 16.60 -3.78
N ILE A 20 -16.26 15.93 -2.80
CA ILE A 20 -15.46 14.73 -3.02
C ILE A 20 -16.29 13.53 -2.59
N TYR A 21 -16.66 12.67 -3.53
CA TYR A 21 -17.55 11.54 -3.24
C TYR A 21 -16.83 10.19 -3.39
N SER A 22 -17.26 9.21 -2.61
CA SER A 22 -16.84 7.81 -2.73
C SER A 22 -17.49 7.14 -3.94
N ALA A 23 -16.79 6.22 -4.59
CA ALA A 23 -17.34 5.38 -5.66
C ALA A 23 -18.53 4.49 -5.24
N ALA A 24 -18.83 4.42 -3.93
CA ALA A 24 -20.00 3.72 -3.38
C ALA A 24 -21.27 4.57 -3.42
N ILE A 25 -21.17 5.90 -3.59
CA ILE A 25 -22.32 6.82 -3.65
C ILE A 25 -22.99 6.73 -5.01
N SER A 26 -24.31 6.61 -5.03
CA SER A 26 -25.09 6.54 -6.26
C SER A 26 -25.45 7.94 -6.78
N ASP A 27 -25.76 8.02 -8.08
CA ASP A 27 -26.24 9.27 -8.70
C ASP A 27 -27.60 9.76 -8.16
N SER A 28 -28.35 8.88 -7.49
CA SER A 28 -29.63 9.19 -6.85
C SER A 28 -29.49 9.69 -5.40
N ASP A 29 -28.27 9.80 -4.89
CA ASP A 29 -28.02 10.36 -3.56
C ASP A 29 -28.44 11.83 -3.49
N PRO A 30 -29.11 12.28 -2.42
CA PRO A 30 -29.57 13.66 -2.28
C PRO A 30 -28.46 14.70 -2.44
N GLU A 31 -27.27 14.43 -1.91
CA GLU A 31 -26.12 15.33 -2.00
C GLU A 31 -25.59 15.41 -3.44
N MET A 32 -25.67 14.31 -4.21
CA MET A 32 -25.30 14.29 -5.63
C MET A 32 -26.32 15.04 -6.50
N ILE A 33 -27.61 14.94 -6.17
CA ILE A 33 -28.70 15.64 -6.88
C ILE A 33 -28.53 17.15 -6.71
N ILE A 34 -28.44 17.64 -5.48
CA ILE A 34 -28.32 19.09 -5.20
C ILE A 34 -27.03 19.67 -5.77
N ALA A 35 -25.94 18.89 -5.80
CA ALA A 35 -24.69 19.30 -6.42
C ALA A 35 -24.87 19.57 -7.92
N LYS A 36 -25.55 18.68 -8.62
CA LYS A 36 -25.85 18.85 -10.06
C LYS A 36 -26.78 20.03 -10.32
N GLU A 37 -27.84 20.20 -9.53
CA GLU A 37 -28.81 21.29 -9.63
C GLU A 37 -28.16 22.68 -9.41
N ASN A 38 -27.20 22.78 -8.48
CA ASN A 38 -26.51 24.03 -8.16
C ASN A 38 -25.17 24.19 -8.89
N ASN A 39 -24.82 23.30 -9.83
CA ASN A 39 -23.55 23.30 -10.55
C ASN A 39 -22.33 23.26 -9.61
N ILE A 40 -22.42 22.58 -8.47
CA ILE A 40 -21.29 22.37 -7.56
C ILE A 40 -20.36 21.32 -8.17
N PRO A 41 -19.06 21.59 -8.31
CA PRO A 41 -18.11 20.63 -8.85
C PRO A 41 -18.08 19.33 -8.07
N LEU A 42 -18.09 18.21 -8.78
CA LEU A 42 -18.04 16.85 -8.24
C LEU A 42 -16.75 16.15 -8.67
N ILE A 43 -16.05 15.55 -7.72
CA ILE A 43 -14.87 14.74 -8.01
C ILE A 43 -14.92 13.42 -7.24
N ASP A 44 -14.66 12.30 -7.91
CA ASP A 44 -14.50 11.04 -7.20
C ASP A 44 -13.21 11.03 -6.36
N ARG A 45 -13.26 10.34 -5.19
CA ARG A 45 -12.14 10.29 -4.24
C ARG A 45 -10.84 9.78 -4.87
N GLY A 46 -10.92 8.76 -5.75
CA GLY A 46 -9.74 8.23 -6.41
C GLY A 46 -9.04 9.28 -7.30
N LYS A 47 -9.84 10.06 -8.05
CA LYS A 47 -9.31 11.15 -8.87
C LYS A 47 -8.75 12.29 -8.02
N PHE A 48 -9.42 12.62 -6.90
CA PHE A 48 -8.91 13.63 -5.96
C PHE A 48 -7.57 13.21 -5.34
N VAL A 49 -7.47 11.96 -4.86
CA VAL A 49 -6.20 11.41 -4.35
C VAL A 49 -5.13 11.41 -5.45
N GLY A 50 -5.49 11.06 -6.69
CA GLY A 50 -4.59 11.18 -7.84
C GLY A 50 -4.02 12.59 -8.02
N TYR A 51 -4.81 13.63 -7.84
CA TYR A 51 -4.29 15.01 -7.86
C TYR A 51 -3.34 15.29 -6.69
N LEU A 52 -3.63 14.74 -5.49
CA LEU A 52 -2.71 14.88 -4.36
C LEU A 52 -1.37 14.20 -4.64
N THR A 53 -1.34 13.04 -5.31
CA THR A 53 -0.07 12.36 -5.62
C THR A 53 0.88 13.20 -6.48
N LYS A 54 0.36 14.12 -7.30
CA LYS A 54 1.18 15.05 -8.09
C LYS A 54 1.90 16.12 -7.28
N LEU A 55 1.46 16.37 -6.04
CA LEU A 55 2.05 17.38 -5.17
C LEU A 55 3.32 16.89 -4.47
N TYR A 56 3.58 15.59 -4.53
CA TYR A 56 4.72 14.93 -3.87
C TYR A 56 5.70 14.42 -4.92
N LYS A 57 7.00 14.64 -4.70
CA LYS A 57 8.05 14.13 -5.62
C LYS A 57 8.24 12.62 -5.49
N GLU A 58 8.02 12.08 -4.29
CA GLU A 58 8.29 10.70 -3.93
C GLU A 58 6.99 10.02 -3.48
N THR A 59 6.07 9.83 -4.43
CA THR A 59 4.83 9.08 -4.19
C THR A 59 5.11 7.58 -4.28
N ILE A 60 4.85 6.85 -3.20
CA ILE A 60 5.05 5.41 -3.09
C ILE A 60 3.68 4.74 -3.00
N CYS A 61 3.30 4.03 -4.05
CA CYS A 61 2.03 3.31 -4.18
C CYS A 61 2.22 1.83 -3.83
N VAL A 62 1.44 1.33 -2.88
CA VAL A 62 1.43 -0.09 -2.51
C VAL A 62 0.17 -0.74 -3.05
N SER A 63 0.32 -1.65 -4.02
CA SER A 63 -0.77 -2.33 -4.70
C SER A 63 -0.61 -3.86 -4.69
N GLY A 64 -1.63 -4.54 -5.13
CA GLY A 64 -1.72 -6.00 -5.17
C GLY A 64 -3.05 -6.48 -4.61
N THR A 65 -3.45 -7.69 -4.90
CA THR A 65 -4.71 -8.24 -4.41
C THR A 65 -4.73 -8.33 -2.90
N HIS A 66 -3.61 -8.81 -2.30
CA HIS A 66 -3.48 -9.02 -0.86
C HIS A 66 -2.25 -8.33 -0.28
N GLY A 67 -2.29 -7.98 1.01
CA GLY A 67 -1.14 -7.47 1.76
C GLY A 67 -0.94 -5.95 1.69
N LYS A 68 -1.70 -5.20 0.89
CA LYS A 68 -1.58 -3.74 0.72
C LYS A 68 -1.49 -2.99 2.05
N THR A 69 -2.52 -3.08 2.89
CA THR A 69 -2.60 -2.39 4.18
C THR A 69 -1.42 -2.71 5.09
N THR A 70 -1.05 -4.00 5.18
CA THR A 70 0.07 -4.46 6.01
C THR A 70 1.40 -3.87 5.53
N THR A 71 1.67 -3.95 4.22
CA THR A 71 2.92 -3.45 3.64
C THR A 71 2.99 -1.92 3.73
N THR A 72 1.89 -1.22 3.44
CA THR A 72 1.82 0.25 3.60
C THR A 72 2.10 0.66 5.05
N SER A 73 1.54 -0.08 6.02
CA SER A 73 1.77 0.17 7.45
C SER A 73 3.23 -0.06 7.85
N MET A 74 3.83 -1.19 7.46
CA MET A 74 5.25 -1.51 7.71
C MET A 74 6.17 -0.43 7.13
N LEU A 75 5.92 -0.04 5.89
CA LEU A 75 6.70 0.98 5.19
C LEU A 75 6.57 2.35 5.88
N SER A 76 5.36 2.72 6.27
CA SER A 76 5.08 3.97 6.97
C SER A 76 5.87 4.08 8.28
N ILE A 77 5.90 3.02 9.09
CA ILE A 77 6.66 2.98 10.34
C ILE A 77 8.15 3.12 10.07
N CYS A 78 8.69 2.42 9.06
CA CYS A 78 10.10 2.53 8.68
C CYS A 78 10.46 3.96 8.28
N PHE A 79 9.64 4.64 7.47
CA PHE A 79 9.89 6.02 7.05
C PHE A 79 9.78 7.01 8.21
N ILE A 80 8.81 6.84 9.12
CA ILE A 80 8.67 7.67 10.32
C ILE A 80 9.90 7.51 11.23
N ASN A 81 10.30 6.27 11.51
CA ASN A 81 11.45 5.98 12.39
C ASN A 81 12.77 6.43 11.76
N ALA A 82 12.86 6.43 10.42
CA ALA A 82 13.97 7.01 9.66
C ALA A 82 13.96 8.55 9.61
N LYS A 83 13.00 9.22 10.26
CA LYS A 83 12.82 10.69 10.26
C LYS A 83 12.60 11.27 8.86
N LYS A 84 12.01 10.49 7.96
CA LYS A 84 11.67 10.93 6.59
C LYS A 84 10.38 11.78 6.54
N ASP A 85 9.62 11.85 7.63
CA ASP A 85 8.40 12.66 7.81
C ASP A 85 7.36 12.55 6.67
N PRO A 86 6.94 11.33 6.27
CA PRO A 86 6.04 11.13 5.14
C PRO A 86 4.61 11.58 5.43
N SER A 87 3.88 12.00 4.38
CA SER A 87 2.42 11.91 4.35
C SER A 87 2.02 10.45 4.10
N ILE A 88 0.93 10.01 4.70
CA ILE A 88 0.51 8.59 4.69
C ILE A 88 -1.01 8.51 4.48
N GLU A 89 -1.45 7.56 3.65
CA GLU A 89 -2.83 7.10 3.56
C GLU A 89 -2.85 5.56 3.57
N VAL A 90 -3.54 4.97 4.53
CA VAL A 90 -3.62 3.51 4.71
C VAL A 90 -5.06 3.06 4.95
N GLY A 91 -5.42 1.86 4.49
CA GLY A 91 -6.80 1.33 4.53
C GLY A 91 -7.32 0.91 5.91
N ALA A 92 -6.52 1.04 6.98
CA ALA A 92 -6.90 0.70 8.35
C ALA A 92 -6.26 1.67 9.36
N ILE A 93 -6.75 1.64 10.59
CA ILE A 93 -6.15 2.44 11.68
C ILE A 93 -4.78 1.85 12.02
N LEU A 94 -3.76 2.68 11.97
CA LEU A 94 -2.39 2.38 12.35
C LEU A 94 -2.08 3.09 13.66
N ASN A 95 -1.86 2.32 14.73
CA ASN A 95 -1.68 2.86 16.10
C ASN A 95 -0.53 3.86 16.20
N SER A 96 0.56 3.66 15.44
CA SER A 96 1.72 4.56 15.45
C SER A 96 1.45 5.97 14.95
N ILE A 97 0.35 6.18 14.22
CA ILE A 97 -0.08 7.52 13.74
C ILE A 97 -1.45 7.93 14.30
N GLY A 98 -2.10 7.07 15.11
CA GLY A 98 -3.40 7.33 15.71
C GLY A 98 -4.56 7.46 14.72
N GLY A 99 -4.44 6.88 13.52
CA GLY A 99 -5.46 6.99 12.47
C GLY A 99 -5.08 6.24 11.20
N ASN A 100 -5.79 6.50 10.13
CA ASN A 100 -5.55 5.93 8.81
C ASN A 100 -4.92 6.92 7.82
N TYR A 101 -4.57 8.11 8.28
CA TYR A 101 -3.83 9.10 7.51
C TYR A 101 -2.90 9.92 8.41
N ARG A 102 -1.86 10.45 7.81
CA ARG A 102 -0.92 11.40 8.41
C ARG A 102 -0.52 12.45 7.37
N VAL A 103 -0.41 13.69 7.78
CA VAL A 103 0.18 14.76 6.97
C VAL A 103 1.60 14.99 7.48
N GLY A 104 2.58 14.76 6.61
CA GLY A 104 3.99 15.06 6.83
C GLY A 104 4.40 16.34 6.11
N ASN A 105 5.63 16.80 6.35
CA ASN A 105 6.17 18.02 5.73
C ASN A 105 7.25 17.71 4.67
N SER A 106 7.45 16.46 4.33
CA SER A 106 8.44 16.04 3.34
C SER A 106 7.83 15.79 1.95
N ASP A 107 8.69 15.50 0.98
CA ASP A 107 8.28 15.15 -0.38
C ASP A 107 7.71 13.71 -0.50
N TYR A 108 7.66 12.94 0.59
CA TYR A 108 7.18 11.55 0.58
C TYR A 108 5.68 11.45 0.81
N PHE A 109 5.01 10.70 -0.07
CA PHE A 109 3.63 10.28 0.14
C PHE A 109 3.52 8.76 -0.03
N ILE A 110 3.21 8.05 1.04
CA ILE A 110 3.04 6.60 1.07
C ILE A 110 1.55 6.30 1.12
N LEU A 111 1.03 5.59 0.12
CA LEU A 111 -0.40 5.30 0.08
C LEU A 111 -0.73 3.88 -0.39
N GLU A 112 -1.84 3.37 0.13
CA GLU A 112 -2.45 2.14 -0.32
C GLU A 112 -3.20 2.38 -1.65
N SER A 113 -2.83 1.64 -2.69
CA SER A 113 -3.35 1.82 -4.05
C SER A 113 -4.24 0.64 -4.44
N CYS A 114 -5.57 0.86 -4.29
CA CYS A 114 -6.55 -0.18 -4.56
C CYS A 114 -6.80 -0.33 -6.07
N GLU A 115 -6.72 -1.57 -6.54
CA GLU A 115 -7.02 -1.96 -7.93
C GLU A 115 -8.51 -1.90 -8.26
N TYR A 116 -9.40 -1.97 -7.27
CA TYR A 116 -10.84 -2.00 -7.51
C TYR A 116 -11.31 -0.80 -8.34
N LYS A 117 -12.11 -1.09 -9.37
CA LYS A 117 -12.55 -0.12 -10.39
C LYS A 117 -11.40 0.64 -11.07
N ALA A 118 -10.22 0.03 -11.12
CA ALA A 118 -9.01 0.61 -11.70
C ALA A 118 -8.63 1.99 -11.11
N ASN A 119 -8.96 2.22 -9.82
CA ASN A 119 -8.75 3.52 -9.18
C ASN A 119 -7.27 3.94 -9.15
N PHE A 120 -6.36 2.97 -8.98
CA PHE A 120 -4.91 3.25 -8.93
C PHE A 120 -4.36 3.83 -10.26
N LEU A 121 -5.02 3.62 -11.41
CA LEU A 121 -4.63 4.24 -12.68
C LEU A 121 -4.78 5.78 -12.69
N LYS A 122 -5.41 6.35 -11.66
CA LYS A 122 -5.55 7.80 -11.50
C LYS A 122 -4.36 8.42 -10.77
N PHE A 123 -3.45 7.59 -10.22
CA PHE A 123 -2.32 8.03 -9.40
C PHE A 123 -1.08 8.29 -10.26
N PHE A 124 -0.13 9.04 -9.71
CA PHE A 124 1.13 9.38 -10.35
C PHE A 124 2.29 8.93 -9.44
N PRO A 125 2.59 7.62 -9.43
CA PRO A 125 3.61 7.05 -8.57
C PRO A 125 5.02 7.38 -9.04
N LYS A 126 5.94 7.54 -8.09
CA LYS A 126 7.39 7.48 -8.32
C LYS A 126 7.94 6.08 -8.01
N THR A 127 7.31 5.42 -7.06
CA THR A 127 7.59 4.02 -6.72
C THR A 127 6.29 3.24 -6.69
N GLU A 128 6.26 2.10 -7.37
CA GLU A 128 5.18 1.12 -7.29
C GLU A 128 5.67 -0.17 -6.64
N ILE A 129 4.86 -0.67 -5.72
CA ILE A 129 5.04 -1.99 -5.10
C ILE A 129 3.87 -2.85 -5.54
N ILE A 130 4.11 -3.94 -6.26
CA ILE A 130 3.10 -4.92 -6.65
C ILE A 130 3.35 -6.22 -5.88
N LEU A 131 2.46 -6.51 -4.92
CA LEU A 131 2.66 -7.60 -3.96
C LEU A 131 2.28 -8.97 -4.53
N ASN A 132 1.16 -9.03 -5.23
CA ASN A 132 0.60 -10.21 -5.88
C ASN A 132 -0.53 -9.80 -6.82
N ILE A 133 -0.83 -10.66 -7.79
CA ILE A 133 -1.96 -10.50 -8.73
C ILE A 133 -2.77 -11.78 -8.69
N ASP A 134 -3.94 -11.75 -8.07
CA ASP A 134 -4.82 -12.89 -7.88
C ASP A 134 -6.26 -12.57 -8.32
N ASN A 135 -7.10 -13.61 -8.38
CA ASN A 135 -8.50 -13.48 -8.73
C ASN A 135 -9.28 -12.77 -7.64
N ASP A 136 -9.56 -11.48 -7.85
CA ASP A 136 -10.44 -10.68 -7.01
C ASP A 136 -11.22 -9.69 -7.88
N HIS A 137 -12.31 -9.14 -7.35
CA HIS A 137 -13.12 -8.13 -8.02
C HIS A 137 -13.61 -8.52 -9.42
N LEU A 138 -13.95 -9.81 -9.64
CA LEU A 138 -14.46 -10.32 -10.92
C LEU A 138 -15.82 -9.72 -11.30
N ASP A 139 -16.55 -9.15 -10.34
CA ASP A 139 -17.75 -8.34 -10.60
C ASP A 139 -17.44 -7.16 -11.53
N TYR A 140 -16.26 -6.57 -11.41
CA TYR A 140 -15.78 -5.46 -12.21
C TYR A 140 -14.95 -5.95 -13.42
N TYR A 141 -13.89 -6.73 -13.18
CA TYR A 141 -12.90 -7.10 -14.18
C TYR A 141 -13.36 -8.18 -15.17
N LYS A 142 -14.34 -9.00 -14.79
CA LYS A 142 -14.91 -10.12 -15.59
C LYS A 142 -13.97 -11.31 -15.76
N THR A 143 -12.68 -11.08 -16.03
CA THR A 143 -11.67 -12.13 -16.25
C THR A 143 -10.38 -11.80 -15.51
N PHE A 144 -9.59 -12.84 -15.21
CA PHE A 144 -8.26 -12.69 -14.63
C PHE A 144 -7.31 -11.91 -15.56
N ASP A 145 -7.39 -12.15 -16.86
CA ASP A 145 -6.55 -11.45 -17.84
C ASP A 145 -6.77 -9.94 -17.82
N ASN A 146 -8.00 -9.49 -17.57
CA ASN A 146 -8.30 -8.06 -17.40
C ASN A 146 -7.67 -7.49 -16.11
N ILE A 147 -7.61 -8.28 -15.04
CA ILE A 147 -6.90 -7.89 -13.81
C ILE A 147 -5.40 -7.70 -14.13
N VAL A 148 -4.76 -8.72 -14.71
CA VAL A 148 -3.35 -8.67 -15.11
C VAL A 148 -3.08 -7.47 -16.02
N LYS A 149 -3.92 -7.25 -17.02
CA LYS A 149 -3.80 -6.11 -17.95
C LYS A 149 -3.87 -4.77 -17.21
N THR A 150 -4.76 -4.64 -16.23
CA THR A 150 -4.89 -3.40 -15.46
C THR A 150 -3.64 -3.12 -14.60
N PHE A 151 -3.00 -4.16 -14.02
CA PHE A 151 -1.71 -4.00 -13.36
C PHE A 151 -0.59 -3.62 -14.34
N GLN A 152 -0.59 -4.18 -15.56
CA GLN A 152 0.34 -3.77 -16.63
C GLN A 152 0.15 -2.29 -17.00
N ASP A 153 -1.10 -1.84 -17.12
CA ASP A 153 -1.43 -0.45 -17.43
C ASP A 153 -0.96 0.47 -16.28
N PHE A 154 -1.10 0.05 -15.01
CA PHE A 154 -0.61 0.79 -13.87
C PHE A 154 0.92 0.94 -13.90
N VAL A 155 1.65 -0.16 -14.09
CA VAL A 155 3.12 -0.13 -14.21
C VAL A 155 3.60 0.74 -15.38
N SER A 156 2.80 0.85 -16.45
CA SER A 156 3.12 1.71 -17.60
C SER A 156 3.06 3.21 -17.30
N ILE A 157 2.49 3.60 -16.14
CA ILE A 157 2.44 5.01 -15.69
C ILE A 157 3.77 5.46 -15.09
N LEU A 158 4.61 4.51 -14.61
CA LEU A 158 5.91 4.83 -14.04
C LEU A 158 6.84 5.49 -15.07
N ASP A 159 7.42 6.60 -14.67
CA ASP A 159 8.49 7.27 -15.42
C ASP A 159 9.77 6.43 -15.44
N GLU A 160 10.67 6.68 -16.41
CA GLU A 160 11.93 5.94 -16.56
C GLU A 160 12.85 6.05 -15.32
N ASP A 161 12.78 7.13 -14.58
CA ASP A 161 13.51 7.36 -13.32
C ASP A 161 12.75 6.86 -12.07
N GLY A 162 11.62 6.17 -12.25
CA GLY A 162 10.83 5.55 -11.21
C GLY A 162 11.41 4.22 -10.69
N LEU A 163 10.66 3.58 -9.80
CA LEU A 163 11.01 2.28 -9.22
C LEU A 163 9.80 1.34 -9.23
N LEU A 164 9.97 0.14 -9.78
CA LEU A 164 9.04 -0.98 -9.64
C LEU A 164 9.63 -2.02 -8.68
N VAL A 165 8.88 -2.38 -7.64
CA VAL A 165 9.22 -3.45 -6.69
C VAL A 165 8.16 -4.55 -6.77
N THR A 166 8.55 -5.79 -7.10
CA THR A 166 7.59 -6.88 -7.29
C THR A 166 8.00 -8.19 -6.61
N ASN A 167 6.99 -9.01 -6.32
CA ASN A 167 7.17 -10.37 -5.83
C ASN A 167 7.60 -11.30 -6.97
N ALA A 168 8.78 -11.89 -6.86
CA ALA A 168 9.32 -12.83 -7.85
C ALA A 168 8.75 -14.24 -7.75
N ASP A 169 8.07 -14.58 -6.63
CA ASP A 169 7.39 -15.87 -6.47
C ASP A 169 6.03 -15.88 -7.19
N ASP A 170 5.50 -14.70 -7.57
CA ASP A 170 4.33 -14.54 -8.42
C ASP A 170 4.76 -14.25 -9.86
N LYS A 171 4.43 -15.16 -10.77
CA LYS A 171 4.83 -15.04 -12.18
C LYS A 171 4.27 -13.79 -12.84
N ASN A 172 3.00 -13.44 -12.58
CA ASN A 172 2.38 -12.25 -13.18
C ASN A 172 3.05 -10.97 -12.68
N CYS A 173 3.43 -10.92 -11.40
CA CYS A 173 4.22 -9.82 -10.84
C CYS A 173 5.62 -9.74 -11.45
N LEU A 174 6.31 -10.87 -11.59
CA LEU A 174 7.66 -10.90 -12.16
C LEU A 174 7.67 -10.49 -13.62
N ASP A 175 6.64 -10.86 -14.40
CA ASP A 175 6.53 -10.51 -15.82
C ASP A 175 6.34 -9.00 -16.08
N LEU A 176 5.93 -8.23 -15.05
CA LEU A 176 5.79 -6.76 -15.13
C LEU A 176 7.13 -6.05 -15.43
N LYS A 177 8.27 -6.69 -15.14
CA LYS A 177 9.59 -6.18 -15.52
C LYS A 177 9.74 -5.90 -17.02
N ASN A 178 8.96 -6.60 -17.86
CA ASN A 178 9.00 -6.45 -19.30
C ASN A 178 8.17 -5.26 -19.81
N ILE A 179 7.37 -4.66 -18.93
CA ILE A 179 6.49 -3.53 -19.22
C ILE A 179 7.17 -2.22 -18.84
N THR A 180 7.84 -2.20 -17.68
CA THR A 180 8.47 -0.97 -17.18
C THR A 180 9.81 -0.66 -17.86
N LYS A 181 10.12 0.63 -17.97
CA LYS A 181 11.47 1.14 -18.27
C LYS A 181 12.18 1.66 -17.02
N SER A 182 11.45 1.70 -15.89
CA SER A 182 11.96 2.16 -14.61
C SER A 182 12.95 1.17 -13.99
N LYS A 183 13.61 1.57 -12.92
CA LYS A 183 14.40 0.63 -12.10
C LYS A 183 13.50 -0.50 -11.60
N PHE A 184 14.05 -1.71 -11.58
CA PHE A 184 13.33 -2.90 -11.19
C PHE A 184 14.05 -3.61 -10.04
N ILE A 185 13.31 -3.89 -8.97
CA ILE A 185 13.75 -4.68 -7.83
C ILE A 185 12.75 -5.79 -7.58
N SER A 186 13.21 -7.02 -7.44
CA SER A 186 12.40 -8.18 -7.13
C SER A 186 12.72 -8.72 -5.74
N TYR A 187 11.70 -9.31 -5.10
CA TYR A 187 11.87 -10.02 -3.84
C TYR A 187 11.11 -11.35 -3.86
N GLY A 188 11.51 -12.29 -3.01
CA GLY A 188 10.83 -13.59 -2.92
C GLY A 188 11.38 -14.47 -1.80
N ILE A 189 10.74 -15.61 -1.62
CA ILE A 189 11.16 -16.67 -0.72
C ILE A 189 11.65 -17.88 -1.54
N ASP A 190 10.86 -18.26 -2.53
CA ASP A 190 11.05 -19.47 -3.34
C ASP A 190 11.91 -19.16 -4.58
N ASN A 191 11.83 -17.95 -5.13
CA ASN A 191 12.67 -17.51 -6.23
C ASN A 191 14.02 -16.98 -5.74
N ILE A 192 15.03 -17.86 -5.74
CA ILE A 192 16.38 -17.56 -5.26
C ILE A 192 17.15 -16.52 -6.11
N ASN A 193 16.66 -16.20 -7.31
CA ASN A 193 17.28 -15.22 -8.21
C ASN A 193 16.73 -13.79 -8.01
N ALA A 194 15.81 -13.60 -7.07
CA ALA A 194 15.31 -12.27 -6.71
C ALA A 194 16.42 -11.41 -6.07
N ASN A 195 16.29 -10.09 -6.18
CA ASN A 195 17.26 -9.16 -5.57
C ASN A 195 17.26 -9.25 -4.05
N PHE A 196 16.08 -9.46 -3.42
CA PHE A 196 15.94 -9.68 -1.99
C PHE A 196 15.28 -11.04 -1.74
N VAL A 197 15.96 -11.92 -0.99
CA VAL A 197 15.49 -13.28 -0.72
C VAL A 197 15.49 -13.56 0.77
N ALA A 198 14.38 -14.10 1.31
CA ALA A 198 14.36 -14.60 2.67
C ALA A 198 14.86 -16.04 2.74
N LYS A 199 15.80 -16.29 3.66
CA LYS A 199 16.36 -17.63 3.95
C LYS A 199 16.33 -17.89 5.45
N SER A 200 16.65 -19.13 5.86
CA SER A 200 16.74 -19.52 7.27
C SER A 200 15.45 -19.17 8.08
N ILE A 201 14.29 -19.38 7.45
CA ILE A 201 13.00 -19.01 8.04
C ILE A 201 12.68 -19.93 9.21
N SER A 202 12.38 -19.33 10.35
CA SER A 202 11.89 -20.02 11.55
C SER A 202 10.71 -19.27 12.17
N PHE A 203 9.91 -19.94 12.98
CA PHE A 203 8.76 -19.35 13.66
C PHE A 203 8.86 -19.60 15.15
N ASN A 204 8.53 -18.61 15.96
CA ASN A 204 8.42 -18.78 17.40
C ASN A 204 7.06 -19.42 17.78
N SER A 205 6.82 -19.63 19.09
CA SER A 205 5.59 -20.24 19.61
C SER A 205 4.31 -19.45 19.27
N ASN A 206 4.43 -18.17 18.94
CA ASN A 206 3.31 -17.33 18.52
C ASN A 206 3.13 -17.30 16.98
N GLY A 207 3.92 -18.08 16.23
CA GLY A 207 3.90 -18.09 14.77
C GLY A 207 4.57 -16.85 14.14
N PHE A 208 5.33 -16.08 14.91
CA PHE A 208 6.05 -14.90 14.39
C PHE A 208 7.34 -15.34 13.71
N PRO A 209 7.58 -14.92 12.44
CA PRO A 209 8.74 -15.34 11.70
C PRO A 209 10.01 -14.57 12.09
N LYS A 210 11.12 -15.30 12.03
CA LYS A 210 12.48 -14.79 12.00
C LYS A 210 13.18 -15.36 10.77
N PHE A 211 13.87 -14.52 10.01
CA PHE A 211 14.51 -14.92 8.76
C PHE A 211 15.69 -14.01 8.42
N ASP A 212 16.62 -14.56 7.64
CA ASP A 212 17.73 -13.82 7.08
C ASP A 212 17.34 -13.26 5.72
N VAL A 213 17.55 -11.96 5.51
CA VAL A 213 17.40 -11.30 4.21
C VAL A 213 18.74 -11.31 3.50
N TYR A 214 18.74 -11.84 2.28
CA TYR A 214 19.87 -11.76 1.35
C TYR A 214 19.57 -10.72 0.29
N LYS A 215 20.53 -9.85 -0.01
CA LYS A 215 20.48 -8.90 -1.13
C LYS A 215 21.57 -9.30 -2.13
N ASN A 216 21.17 -9.62 -3.36
CA ASN A 216 22.08 -10.06 -4.43
C ASN A 216 23.02 -11.20 -3.98
N ASN A 217 22.47 -12.20 -3.27
CA ASN A 217 23.17 -13.37 -2.71
C ASN A 217 24.11 -13.10 -1.51
N GLU A 218 24.18 -11.88 -1.01
CA GLU A 218 24.93 -11.56 0.22
C GLU A 218 23.96 -11.32 1.39
N ILE A 219 24.37 -11.72 2.59
CA ILE A 219 23.56 -11.48 3.78
C ILE A 219 23.41 -9.98 4.02
N TYR A 220 22.17 -9.50 4.01
CA TYR A 220 21.86 -8.11 4.20
C TYR A 220 21.57 -7.79 5.67
N THR A 221 20.61 -8.51 6.28
CA THR A 221 20.23 -8.39 7.69
C THR A 221 19.38 -9.58 8.12
N THR A 222 19.16 -9.74 9.44
CA THR A 222 18.17 -10.67 10.00
C THR A 222 16.97 -9.88 10.51
N ILE A 223 15.76 -10.29 10.12
CA ILE A 223 14.49 -9.66 10.52
C ILE A 223 13.71 -10.61 11.42
N GLU A 224 13.10 -10.03 12.47
CA GLU A 224 12.10 -10.66 13.32
C GLU A 224 10.81 -9.85 13.22
N LEU A 225 9.69 -10.50 12.97
CA LEU A 225 8.37 -9.84 12.95
C LEU A 225 7.61 -10.12 14.25
N SER A 226 6.67 -9.23 14.58
CA SER A 226 5.69 -9.40 15.66
C SER A 226 4.28 -9.66 15.13
N VAL A 227 4.17 -10.10 13.87
CA VAL A 227 2.93 -10.54 13.21
C VAL A 227 3.15 -11.92 12.61
N ALA A 228 2.11 -12.78 12.71
CA ALA A 228 2.19 -14.18 12.29
C ALA A 228 2.01 -14.34 10.77
N GLY A 229 2.53 -15.45 10.25
CA GLY A 229 2.24 -15.94 8.90
C GLY A 229 3.34 -15.71 7.85
N LYS A 230 3.52 -16.72 6.96
CA LYS A 230 4.53 -16.71 5.88
C LYS A 230 4.36 -15.51 4.93
N HIS A 231 3.11 -15.09 4.66
CA HIS A 231 2.81 -13.94 3.79
C HIS A 231 3.41 -12.63 4.32
N ASN A 232 3.55 -12.48 5.64
CA ASN A 232 4.17 -11.28 6.22
C ASN A 232 5.69 -11.22 6.01
N ILE A 233 6.34 -12.35 5.70
CA ILE A 233 7.74 -12.34 5.25
C ILE A 233 7.84 -11.62 3.89
N LEU A 234 6.95 -11.94 2.94
CA LEU A 234 6.89 -11.26 1.64
C LEU A 234 6.60 -9.77 1.78
N ASN A 235 5.63 -9.39 2.63
CA ASN A 235 5.33 -7.99 2.92
C ASN A 235 6.55 -7.24 3.50
N ALA A 236 7.28 -7.89 4.42
CA ALA A 236 8.50 -7.32 5.00
C ALA A 236 9.65 -7.23 4.01
N LEU A 237 9.79 -8.19 3.08
CA LEU A 237 10.78 -8.11 1.99
C LEU A 237 10.49 -6.96 1.05
N ALA A 238 9.23 -6.76 0.64
CA ALA A 238 8.81 -5.61 -0.17
C ALA A 238 9.17 -4.30 0.52
N CYS A 239 8.80 -4.17 1.80
CA CYS A 239 9.14 -3.02 2.63
C CYS A 239 10.66 -2.81 2.71
N THR A 240 11.43 -3.87 2.96
CA THR A 240 12.90 -3.82 3.05
C THR A 240 13.54 -3.34 1.75
N ALA A 241 13.08 -3.84 0.61
CA ALA A 241 13.59 -3.47 -0.71
C ALA A 241 13.39 -1.96 -0.99
N VAL A 242 12.21 -1.42 -0.67
CA VAL A 242 11.92 0.00 -0.81
C VAL A 242 12.73 0.84 0.18
N CYS A 243 12.80 0.43 1.44
CA CYS A 243 13.57 1.12 2.47
C CYS A 243 15.06 1.21 2.11
N ASP A 244 15.64 0.12 1.59
CA ASP A 244 17.02 0.10 1.10
C ASP A 244 17.23 1.06 -0.08
N TYR A 245 16.31 1.08 -1.03
CA TYR A 245 16.36 2.02 -2.17
C TYR A 245 16.36 3.50 -1.71
N TYR A 246 15.57 3.81 -0.69
CA TYR A 246 15.51 5.15 -0.10
C TYR A 246 16.56 5.40 0.99
N ASN A 247 17.60 4.56 1.08
CA ASN A 247 18.72 4.69 2.02
C ASN A 247 18.30 4.75 3.49
N ILE A 248 17.29 3.98 3.87
CA ILE A 248 16.95 3.75 5.28
C ILE A 248 17.89 2.68 5.83
N SER A 249 18.51 2.93 6.99
CA SER A 249 19.48 1.99 7.55
C SER A 249 18.85 0.65 7.95
N LYS A 250 19.66 -0.42 7.87
CA LYS A 250 19.25 -1.78 8.23
C LYS A 250 18.72 -1.87 9.67
N GLU A 251 19.32 -1.10 10.57
CA GLU A 251 18.94 -1.04 11.98
C GLU A 251 17.52 -0.46 12.15
N VAL A 252 17.21 0.63 11.43
CA VAL A 252 15.87 1.23 11.44
C VAL A 252 14.85 0.29 10.81
N ILE A 253 15.17 -0.34 9.68
CA ILE A 253 14.29 -1.34 9.05
C ILE A 253 13.97 -2.46 10.03
N LYS A 254 15.00 -3.07 10.61
CA LYS A 254 14.88 -4.18 11.56
C LYS A 254 14.04 -3.82 12.79
N SER A 255 14.33 -2.67 13.43
CA SER A 255 13.58 -2.23 14.62
C SER A 255 12.14 -1.90 14.30
N SER A 256 11.87 -1.21 13.18
CA SER A 256 10.53 -0.83 12.75
C SER A 256 9.65 -2.02 12.41
N LEU A 257 10.19 -3.02 11.70
CA LEU A 257 9.46 -4.24 11.37
C LEU A 257 9.18 -5.10 12.60
N LYS A 258 10.07 -5.10 13.59
CA LYS A 258 9.83 -5.76 14.87
C LYS A 258 8.79 -5.05 15.73
N GLU A 259 8.73 -3.71 15.68
CA GLU A 259 7.75 -2.88 16.37
C GLU A 259 6.33 -3.05 15.80
N PHE A 260 6.20 -3.39 14.51
CA PHE A 260 4.91 -3.53 13.87
C PHE A 260 4.13 -4.74 14.42
N THR A 261 3.00 -4.47 15.07
CA THR A 261 2.14 -5.49 15.71
C THR A 261 0.83 -5.74 14.95
N GLY A 262 0.72 -5.20 13.72
CA GLY A 262 -0.48 -5.29 12.89
C GLY A 262 -1.21 -3.96 12.78
N ALA A 263 -2.18 -3.91 11.86
CA ALA A 263 -3.17 -2.84 11.75
C ALA A 263 -4.49 -3.34 12.35
N GLU A 264 -5.32 -2.42 12.86
CA GLU A 264 -6.62 -2.80 13.45
C GLU A 264 -7.46 -3.64 12.47
N ARG A 265 -8.18 -4.62 13.02
CA ARG A 265 -9.00 -5.60 12.27
C ARG A 265 -8.22 -6.53 11.34
N ARG A 266 -6.88 -6.61 11.47
CA ARG A 266 -6.03 -7.50 10.68
C ARG A 266 -5.11 -8.29 11.61
N LEU A 267 -5.48 -9.57 11.96
CA LEU A 267 -4.73 -10.48 12.84
C LEU A 267 -4.30 -9.83 14.18
N GLU A 268 -5.15 -9.00 14.73
CA GLU A 268 -4.91 -8.31 15.99
C GLU A 268 -5.03 -9.30 17.16
N PHE A 269 -4.01 -9.36 18.01
CA PHE A 269 -4.08 -10.14 19.25
C PHE A 269 -5.08 -9.50 20.22
N LYS A 270 -6.21 -10.13 20.47
CA LYS A 270 -7.28 -9.63 21.36
C LYS A 270 -7.17 -10.10 22.80
N GLY A 271 -6.23 -11.01 23.12
CA GLY A 271 -6.03 -11.54 24.46
C GLY A 271 -5.99 -13.06 24.50
N LYS A 272 -5.78 -13.61 25.70
CA LYS A 272 -5.84 -15.05 25.97
C LYS A 272 -7.12 -15.37 26.73
N ILE A 273 -7.79 -16.45 26.34
CA ILE A 273 -8.93 -17.01 27.08
C ILE A 273 -8.43 -18.27 27.78
N ASN A 274 -8.57 -18.33 29.12
CA ASN A 274 -8.24 -19.48 29.96
C ASN A 274 -6.80 -20.04 29.77
N ASN A 275 -5.80 -19.17 29.71
CA ASN A 275 -4.39 -19.55 29.52
C ASN A 275 -4.06 -20.33 28.24
N SER A 276 -4.95 -20.34 27.26
CA SER A 276 -4.76 -20.97 25.94
C SER A 276 -4.35 -19.91 24.91
#